data_3b8e4a6275523dac9f27c40d98b179bd
#
_entry.id   3b8e4a6275523dac9f27c40d98b179bd
#
_cell.length_a   1.000
_cell.length_b   1.000
_cell.length_c   1.000
_cell.angle_alpha   90.00
_cell.angle_beta   90.00
_cell.angle_gamma   90.00
#
_symmetry.space_group_name_H-M   'P 1'
#
loop_
_entity.id
_entity.type
_entity.pdbx_description
1 polymer ?
#
loop_
_entity_poly.entity_id
_entity_poly.type
_entity_poly.pdbx_seq_one_letter_code
_entity_poly.pdbx_strand_id
1 'polypeptide(L)'
;MPAVLRSLLPRRVRRLCVLAATTALLAAACLPAPSHASVGWVLQQVQVLHRHGSRSSVPSYNQSAICGATPCGYLNPQGETMMRNVGAFLRDRYNNDATVVDAPFLPSQDYDLDVVSSRSTDVLRTLQSAELFLAGMFPNASRLVPAIHTVPTSQDLLLYPIAQPWVGLYWGYAGAAQMARMNPVVDAIFPDWTELKQLGAVLWSEGYCSDYAKRLSCAQMLFDIAAAKSSTGELPAAAAPYYSKLLDITAEWYRHLWYYNASDAFSVAQGGRGLPFLQQVLKNIDDTIAGRNTFKVMHYSAHDITVGVAWGTLGDSSVYAMQPPYSGTFVLELVKSTLTNEYGVRVLRGWPGQTPDTNFAFSWDPTWKLQCRRSDGTVYAAADNLCPLEDFRRYVTKTVGTDPRGMCLLDAETTAVLNCPTTEAEQAGAVTLSPSCALYRAACPTYSCASGYVLPASSTRCTCAAASCLVADGAGSGNSTGGANGTGTGDVHVTVQARGVSGGAAAGIAIATFSVGALIAVAVTLLVVLAVLRRRGTGSAHSSQVSGKYAARGEPQREDL
;
A
#
# COMPACT_ATOMS: atom_id res chain seq x y z
N MET A 1 31.15 51.22 2.29
CA MET A 1 31.45 52.53 1.68
C MET A 1 32.96 52.76 1.72
N PRO A 2 33.61 53.11 0.63
CA PRO A 2 35.06 53.29 0.58
C PRO A 2 35.51 54.51 1.41
N ALA A 3 36.70 54.43 1.95
CA ALA A 3 37.31 55.36 2.90
C ALA A 3 37.37 56.81 2.41
N VAL A 4 37.20 57.12 1.13
CA VAL A 4 37.29 58.37 0.48
C VAL A 4 36.13 59.37 0.80
N LEU A 5 34.94 58.83 1.20
CA LEU A 5 33.80 59.72 1.52
C LEU A 5 33.80 60.25 2.98
N ARG A 6 34.71 59.78 3.83
CA ARG A 6 34.77 60.19 5.26
C ARG A 6 35.41 61.60 5.47
N SER A 7 36.12 62.15 4.48
CA SER A 7 36.89 63.41 4.65
C SER A 7 36.15 64.71 4.28
N LEU A 8 34.98 64.63 3.64
CA LEU A 8 34.30 65.79 3.04
C LEU A 8 33.04 66.26 3.81
N LEU A 9 32.68 65.71 4.92
CA LEU A 9 31.49 66.14 5.67
C LEU A 9 31.86 66.86 6.97
N PRO A 10 31.21 68.02 7.29
CA PRO A 10 31.43 68.74 8.53
C PRO A 10 31.11 67.90 9.77
N ARG A 11 31.86 68.05 10.86
CA ARG A 11 31.74 67.32 12.10
C ARG A 11 30.31 67.28 12.66
N ARG A 12 29.48 68.30 12.46
CA ARG A 12 28.05 68.30 12.88
C ARG A 12 27.17 67.35 12.07
N VAL A 13 27.41 67.22 10.78
CA VAL A 13 26.67 66.32 9.89
C VAL A 13 27.04 64.85 10.20
N ARG A 14 28.30 64.56 10.56
CA ARG A 14 28.72 63.21 11.00
C ARG A 14 28.04 62.77 12.27
N ARG A 15 27.83 63.67 13.25
CA ARG A 15 27.09 63.32 14.48
C ARG A 15 25.63 63.10 14.22
N LEU A 16 24.99 63.84 13.33
CA LEU A 16 23.60 63.62 12.93
C LEU A 16 23.41 62.28 12.17
N CYS A 17 24.31 61.94 11.27
CA CYS A 17 24.26 60.65 10.54
C CYS A 17 24.53 59.47 11.46
N VAL A 18 25.39 59.58 12.48
CA VAL A 18 25.62 58.49 13.46
C VAL A 18 24.43 58.39 14.39
N LEU A 19 23.80 59.48 14.85
CA LEU A 19 22.59 59.45 15.65
C LEU A 19 21.41 58.88 14.84
N ALA A 20 21.23 59.23 13.59
CA ALA A 20 20.19 58.69 12.73
C ALA A 20 20.39 57.21 12.42
N ALA A 21 21.63 56.73 12.25
CA ALA A 21 21.94 55.31 12.07
C ALA A 21 21.72 54.50 13.35
N THR A 22 22.04 55.06 14.52
CA THR A 22 21.78 54.37 15.82
C THR A 22 20.30 54.35 16.17
N THR A 23 19.53 55.40 15.88
CA THR A 23 18.07 55.38 16.06
C THR A 23 17.37 54.48 15.07
N ALA A 24 17.84 54.36 13.83
CA ALA A 24 17.30 53.38 12.86
C ALA A 24 17.63 51.95 13.26
N LEU A 25 18.81 51.65 13.82
CA LEU A 25 19.15 50.33 14.34
C LEU A 25 18.35 49.99 15.62
N LEU A 26 18.10 50.95 16.50
CA LEU A 26 17.25 50.75 17.67
C LEU A 26 15.77 50.62 17.29
N ALA A 27 15.29 51.34 16.28
CA ALA A 27 13.94 51.19 15.77
C ALA A 27 13.74 49.83 15.05
N ALA A 28 14.76 49.32 14.35
CA ALA A 28 14.75 47.99 13.74
C ALA A 28 14.79 46.86 14.79
N ALA A 29 15.41 47.10 15.97
CA ALA A 29 15.43 46.13 17.08
C ALA A 29 14.13 46.14 17.92
N CYS A 30 13.29 47.17 17.77
CA CYS A 30 11.98 47.30 18.41
C CYS A 30 10.81 46.96 17.48
N LEU A 31 11.06 46.56 16.24
CA LEU A 31 10.01 45.94 15.45
C LEU A 31 9.66 44.60 16.14
N PRO A 32 8.38 44.34 16.48
CA PRO A 32 8.00 43.02 16.94
C PRO A 32 8.53 42.05 15.90
N ALA A 33 9.17 40.96 16.36
CA ALA A 33 9.49 39.85 15.49
C ALA A 33 8.23 39.57 14.65
N PRO A 34 8.34 39.33 13.33
CA PRO A 34 7.18 39.05 12.53
C PRO A 34 6.38 37.99 13.32
N SER A 35 5.20 38.37 13.79
CA SER A 35 4.26 37.43 14.36
C SER A 35 4.20 36.31 13.35
N HIS A 36 4.59 35.08 13.73
CA HIS A 36 4.43 33.92 12.90
C HIS A 36 3.01 34.03 12.34
N ALA A 37 2.93 34.23 11.02
CA ALA A 37 1.63 34.27 10.36
C ALA A 37 0.95 32.98 10.79
N SER A 38 -0.15 33.08 11.55
CA SER A 38 -0.88 31.94 12.04
C SER A 38 -1.08 31.00 10.85
N VAL A 39 -0.68 29.75 11.00
CA VAL A 39 -0.93 28.74 9.97
C VAL A 39 -2.42 28.84 9.69
N GLY A 40 -2.84 29.21 8.48
CA GLY A 40 -4.26 29.45 8.14
C GLY A 40 -5.10 28.15 8.28
N TRP A 41 -4.47 27.06 8.73
CA TRP A 41 -5.02 25.75 8.91
C TRP A 41 -4.54 25.13 10.22
N VAL A 42 -5.45 24.52 11.00
CA VAL A 42 -5.15 23.80 12.23
C VAL A 42 -5.26 22.30 11.99
N LEU A 43 -4.18 21.56 12.27
CA LEU A 43 -4.15 20.11 12.17
C LEU A 43 -5.12 19.46 13.15
N GLN A 44 -5.97 18.55 12.66
CA GLN A 44 -6.97 17.83 13.44
C GLN A 44 -6.63 16.36 13.63
N GLN A 45 -6.15 15.69 12.57
CA GLN A 45 -5.79 14.28 12.56
C GLN A 45 -4.75 14.02 11.49
N VAL A 46 -3.88 13.04 11.75
CA VAL A 46 -2.92 12.50 10.79
C VAL A 46 -3.20 11.03 10.57
N GLN A 47 -3.27 10.60 9.32
CA GLN A 47 -3.34 9.19 8.93
C GLN A 47 -2.09 8.82 8.16
N VAL A 48 -1.37 7.81 8.62
CA VAL A 48 -0.07 7.39 8.08
C VAL A 48 -0.18 5.96 7.59
N LEU A 49 0.05 5.74 6.31
CA LEU A 49 0.26 4.41 5.72
C LEU A 49 1.71 4.31 5.26
N HIS A 50 2.42 3.25 5.62
CA HIS A 50 3.78 3.03 5.14
C HIS A 50 4.06 1.58 4.75
N ARG A 51 5.00 1.41 3.81
CA ARG A 51 5.65 0.13 3.54
C ARG A 51 6.57 -0.22 4.71
N HIS A 52 6.78 -1.50 4.97
CA HIS A 52 7.79 -1.97 5.93
C HIS A 52 9.19 -1.44 5.57
N GLY A 53 10.09 -1.41 6.54
CA GLY A 53 11.49 -1.08 6.37
C GLY A 53 12.24 -2.06 5.46
N SER A 54 13.51 -1.77 5.18
CA SER A 54 14.36 -2.69 4.44
C SER A 54 14.40 -4.07 5.12
N ARG A 55 14.48 -5.12 4.30
CA ARG A 55 14.47 -6.52 4.72
C ARG A 55 15.44 -7.35 3.89
N SER A 56 15.75 -8.54 4.37
CA SER A 56 16.35 -9.57 3.51
C SER A 56 15.37 -9.94 2.39
N SER A 57 15.88 -10.35 1.24
CA SER A 57 15.06 -10.77 0.11
C SER A 57 14.26 -12.04 0.42
N VAL A 58 13.30 -12.39 -0.47
CA VAL A 58 12.47 -13.61 -0.34
C VAL A 58 12.65 -14.54 -1.53
N PRO A 59 13.89 -15.05 -1.78
CA PRO A 59 14.14 -15.90 -2.92
C PRO A 59 13.48 -17.27 -2.77
N SER A 60 13.02 -17.84 -3.88
CA SER A 60 12.36 -19.16 -3.89
C SER A 60 13.32 -20.32 -3.59
N TYR A 61 14.63 -20.12 -3.77
CA TYR A 61 15.66 -21.11 -3.44
C TYR A 61 16.99 -20.41 -3.14
N ASN A 62 18.00 -21.17 -2.69
CA ASN A 62 19.32 -20.70 -2.25
C ASN A 62 19.24 -19.63 -1.14
N GLN A 63 18.24 -19.77 -0.27
CA GLN A 63 17.87 -18.77 0.73
C GLN A 63 19.02 -18.40 1.66
N SER A 64 19.76 -19.38 2.18
CA SER A 64 20.86 -19.12 3.12
C SER A 64 22.00 -18.30 2.51
N ALA A 65 22.31 -18.51 1.23
CA ALA A 65 23.35 -17.75 0.53
C ALA A 65 22.93 -16.31 0.21
N ILE A 66 21.62 -16.10 -0.03
CA ILE A 66 21.09 -14.78 -0.43
C ILE A 66 20.74 -13.93 0.79
N CYS A 67 20.12 -14.52 1.80
CA CYS A 67 19.63 -13.78 2.98
C CYS A 67 20.69 -13.64 4.08
N GLY A 68 21.74 -14.45 4.02
CA GLY A 68 22.85 -14.40 4.99
C GLY A 68 22.40 -14.68 6.42
N ALA A 69 22.80 -13.84 7.36
CA ALA A 69 22.49 -13.98 8.78
C ALA A 69 21.04 -13.54 9.13
N THR A 70 20.43 -12.67 8.33
CA THR A 70 19.04 -12.27 8.50
C THR A 70 18.13 -13.27 7.79
N PRO A 71 17.20 -13.94 8.47
CA PRO A 71 16.29 -14.86 7.81
C PRO A 71 15.54 -14.17 6.66
N CYS A 72 15.23 -14.93 5.60
CA CYS A 72 14.57 -14.36 4.41
C CYS A 72 13.22 -13.71 4.76
N GLY A 73 12.99 -12.52 4.23
CA GLY A 73 11.78 -11.73 4.48
C GLY A 73 11.72 -10.98 5.81
N TYR A 74 12.73 -11.13 6.66
CA TYR A 74 12.81 -10.44 7.95
C TYR A 74 13.40 -9.03 7.80
N LEU A 75 12.92 -8.11 8.63
CA LEU A 75 13.45 -6.77 8.71
C LEU A 75 14.95 -6.83 9.06
N ASN A 76 15.76 -6.03 8.39
CA ASN A 76 17.20 -5.91 8.68
C ASN A 76 17.49 -4.64 9.51
N PRO A 77 18.68 -4.47 10.11
CA PRO A 77 19.01 -3.30 10.93
C PRO A 77 18.83 -1.95 10.20
N GLN A 78 19.04 -1.93 8.88
CA GLN A 78 18.82 -0.73 8.05
C GLN A 78 17.33 -0.39 7.99
N GLY A 79 16.46 -1.40 7.82
CA GLY A 79 15.02 -1.24 7.86
C GLY A 79 14.51 -0.76 9.21
N GLU A 80 15.12 -1.23 10.31
CA GLU A 80 14.82 -0.73 11.65
C GLU A 80 15.14 0.76 11.76
N THR A 81 16.32 1.18 11.28
CA THR A 81 16.74 2.59 11.26
C THR A 81 15.81 3.44 10.39
N MET A 82 15.46 2.96 9.19
CA MET A 82 14.53 3.64 8.30
C MET A 82 13.21 3.94 9.01
N MET A 83 12.61 2.95 9.67
CA MET A 83 11.31 3.12 10.32
C MET A 83 11.35 4.07 11.52
N ARG A 84 12.40 4.01 12.33
CA ARG A 84 12.62 4.99 13.41
C ARG A 84 12.74 6.41 12.86
N ASN A 85 13.50 6.58 11.78
CA ASN A 85 13.67 7.89 11.13
C ASN A 85 12.35 8.45 10.58
N VAL A 86 11.49 7.61 9.99
CA VAL A 86 10.15 8.04 9.54
C VAL A 86 9.32 8.54 10.72
N GLY A 87 9.26 7.78 11.82
CA GLY A 87 8.53 8.17 13.03
C GLY A 87 9.05 9.47 13.64
N ALA A 88 10.37 9.59 13.76
CA ALA A 88 11.03 10.79 14.30
C ALA A 88 10.80 12.02 13.42
N PHE A 89 10.89 11.88 12.10
CA PHE A 89 10.63 12.95 11.15
C PHE A 89 9.18 13.45 11.25
N LEU A 90 8.20 12.56 11.31
CA LEU A 90 6.80 12.95 11.43
C LEU A 90 6.51 13.58 12.80
N ARG A 91 7.15 13.10 13.86
CA ARG A 91 7.07 13.77 15.17
C ARG A 91 7.60 15.20 15.09
N ASP A 92 8.76 15.41 14.48
CA ASP A 92 9.37 16.74 14.33
C ASP A 92 8.44 17.66 13.53
N ARG A 93 7.91 17.19 12.41
CA ARG A 93 6.93 17.92 11.60
C ARG A 93 5.70 18.38 12.40
N TYR A 94 5.15 17.50 13.24
CA TYR A 94 3.90 17.79 13.96
C TYR A 94 4.09 18.45 15.31
N ASN A 95 5.31 18.64 15.75
CA ASN A 95 5.60 19.32 17.00
C ASN A 95 6.42 20.60 16.85
N ASN A 96 7.29 20.67 15.85
CA ASN A 96 8.32 21.71 15.75
C ASN A 96 8.26 22.53 14.45
N ASP A 97 7.58 22.02 13.40
CA ASP A 97 7.48 22.76 12.14
C ASP A 97 6.37 23.84 12.23
N ALA A 98 6.80 25.09 12.45
CA ALA A 98 5.91 26.24 12.54
C ALA A 98 5.10 26.53 11.26
N THR A 99 5.42 25.89 10.12
CA THR A 99 4.60 25.96 8.89
C THR A 99 3.42 24.98 8.91
N VAL A 100 3.40 24.07 9.87
CA VAL A 100 2.41 22.99 9.97
C VAL A 100 1.54 23.13 11.22
N VAL A 101 2.14 23.51 12.36
CA VAL A 101 1.48 23.61 13.66
C VAL A 101 1.90 24.87 14.40
N ASP A 102 0.95 25.53 15.08
CA ASP A 102 1.22 26.67 15.96
C ASP A 102 1.69 26.20 17.37
N ALA A 103 1.39 24.97 17.75
CA ALA A 103 1.80 24.33 19.00
C ALA A 103 1.98 22.83 18.78
N PRO A 104 2.79 22.15 19.60
CA PRO A 104 3.02 20.72 19.49
C PRO A 104 1.71 19.91 19.42
N PHE A 105 1.51 19.19 18.32
CA PHE A 105 0.34 18.33 18.13
C PHE A 105 0.38 17.08 19.00
N LEU A 106 1.60 16.53 19.21
CA LEU A 106 1.89 15.38 20.07
C LEU A 106 2.82 15.79 21.21
N PRO A 107 2.32 16.52 22.24
CA PRO A 107 3.19 17.12 23.25
C PRO A 107 3.88 16.07 24.15
N SER A 108 3.23 14.91 24.42
CA SER A 108 3.82 13.83 25.20
C SER A 108 4.88 13.08 24.41
N GLN A 109 5.96 12.67 25.08
CA GLN A 109 6.94 11.72 24.55
C GLN A 109 6.54 10.27 24.81
N ASP A 110 5.55 10.04 25.66
CA ASP A 110 5.02 8.73 25.97
C ASP A 110 4.02 8.30 24.90
N TYR A 111 4.03 7.01 24.57
CA TYR A 111 2.98 6.41 23.76
C TYR A 111 1.66 6.38 24.54
N ASP A 112 0.58 6.77 23.89
CA ASP A 112 -0.75 6.85 24.47
C ASP A 112 -1.77 6.18 23.56
N LEU A 113 -2.49 5.20 24.11
CA LEU A 113 -3.52 4.43 23.43
C LEU A 113 -4.74 5.27 23.02
N ASP A 114 -5.00 6.38 23.71
CA ASP A 114 -6.10 7.30 23.40
C ASP A 114 -5.72 8.31 22.29
N VAL A 115 -4.41 8.40 21.99
CA VAL A 115 -3.86 9.31 20.97
C VAL A 115 -3.59 8.61 19.65
N VAL A 116 -3.19 7.33 19.69
CA VAL A 116 -2.77 6.58 18.51
C VAL A 116 -3.55 5.29 18.35
N SER A 117 -4.19 5.13 17.20
CA SER A 117 -4.68 3.83 16.73
C SER A 117 -3.67 3.26 15.73
N SER A 118 -3.12 2.07 16.00
CA SER A 118 -2.14 1.41 15.14
C SER A 118 -2.65 0.07 14.62
N ARG A 119 -2.55 -0.16 13.31
CA ARG A 119 -2.88 -1.40 12.63
C ARG A 119 -1.76 -1.81 11.70
N SER A 120 -1.44 -3.11 11.67
CA SER A 120 -0.48 -3.71 10.75
C SER A 120 -1.14 -4.86 9.98
N THR A 121 -0.61 -5.21 8.81
CA THR A 121 -0.82 -6.57 8.29
C THR A 121 -0.22 -7.58 9.26
N ASP A 122 -0.77 -8.80 9.29
CA ASP A 122 -0.31 -9.90 10.15
C ASP A 122 0.93 -10.58 9.55
N VAL A 123 2.01 -9.80 9.37
CA VAL A 123 3.31 -10.23 8.84
C VAL A 123 4.41 -9.65 9.72
N LEU A 124 5.40 -10.46 10.10
CA LEU A 124 6.41 -10.09 11.08
C LEU A 124 7.13 -8.77 10.77
N ARG A 125 7.59 -8.58 9.52
CA ARG A 125 8.31 -7.36 9.11
C ARG A 125 7.47 -6.08 9.23
N THR A 126 6.15 -6.18 8.99
CA THR A 126 5.24 -5.03 9.11
C THR A 126 4.90 -4.73 10.57
N LEU A 127 4.76 -5.76 11.41
CA LEU A 127 4.60 -5.61 12.86
C LEU A 127 5.83 -4.94 13.48
N GLN A 128 7.03 -5.43 13.17
CA GLN A 128 8.28 -4.81 13.60
C GLN A 128 8.42 -3.37 13.09
N SER A 129 8.06 -3.12 11.83
CA SER A 129 8.07 -1.77 11.26
C SER A 129 7.10 -0.83 11.99
N ALA A 130 5.92 -1.31 12.38
CA ALA A 130 4.97 -0.53 13.15
C ALA A 130 5.51 -0.15 14.53
N GLU A 131 6.12 -1.10 15.23
CA GLU A 131 6.74 -0.87 16.54
C GLU A 131 7.86 0.17 16.44
N LEU A 132 8.73 0.04 15.45
CA LEU A 132 9.86 0.95 15.24
C LEU A 132 9.44 2.35 14.81
N PHE A 133 8.41 2.46 13.97
CA PHE A 133 7.79 3.75 13.65
C PHE A 133 7.27 4.45 14.92
N LEU A 134 6.54 3.72 15.76
CA LEU A 134 6.02 4.25 17.02
C LEU A 134 7.16 4.61 17.99
N ALA A 135 8.25 3.85 18.01
CA ALA A 135 9.44 4.19 18.80
C ALA A 135 10.14 5.47 18.33
N GLY A 136 10.11 5.77 17.02
CA GLY A 136 10.57 7.06 16.49
C GLY A 136 9.61 8.20 16.82
N MET A 137 8.31 7.95 16.75
CA MET A 137 7.29 8.96 17.03
C MET A 137 7.13 9.24 18.53
N PHE A 138 7.35 8.27 19.41
CA PHE A 138 7.25 8.37 20.86
C PHE A 138 8.57 7.91 21.51
N PRO A 139 9.55 8.81 21.65
CA PRO A 139 10.93 8.44 21.98
C PRO A 139 11.15 8.00 23.43
N ASN A 140 10.16 8.08 24.32
CA ASN A 140 10.30 7.54 25.68
C ASN A 140 10.15 6.01 25.68
N ALA A 141 11.27 5.32 25.38
CA ALA A 141 11.29 3.86 25.27
C ALA A 141 10.82 3.12 26.53
N SER A 142 10.97 3.72 27.72
CA SER A 142 10.54 3.11 28.98
C SER A 142 9.01 3.05 29.15
N ARG A 143 8.27 3.80 28.33
CA ARG A 143 6.81 3.90 28.33
C ARG A 143 6.20 3.42 27.01
N LEU A 144 7.00 2.84 26.11
CA LEU A 144 6.54 2.34 24.84
C LEU A 144 6.01 0.91 24.98
N VAL A 145 4.70 0.77 25.02
CA VAL A 145 3.99 -0.50 24.97
C VAL A 145 2.91 -0.39 23.88
N PRO A 146 3.28 -0.54 22.60
CA PRO A 146 2.35 -0.28 21.51
C PRO A 146 1.28 -1.38 21.41
N ALA A 147 0.02 -0.97 21.23
CA ALA A 147 -1.05 -1.86 20.80
C ALA A 147 -1.15 -1.81 19.27
N ILE A 148 -0.79 -2.90 18.61
CA ILE A 148 -0.83 -3.03 17.16
C ILE A 148 -1.90 -4.08 16.82
N HIS A 149 -2.96 -3.64 16.13
CA HIS A 149 -4.05 -4.51 15.71
C HIS A 149 -3.72 -5.18 14.40
N THR A 150 -4.10 -6.44 14.26
CA THR A 150 -3.96 -7.21 13.01
C THR A 150 -5.27 -7.90 12.63
N VAL A 151 -5.32 -8.31 11.37
CA VAL A 151 -6.34 -9.21 10.81
C VAL A 151 -5.56 -10.27 10.02
N PRO A 152 -5.96 -11.55 10.05
CA PRO A 152 -5.30 -12.57 9.23
C PRO A 152 -5.17 -12.11 7.77
N THR A 153 -3.99 -12.28 7.16
CA THR A 153 -3.70 -11.76 5.81
C THR A 153 -4.73 -12.14 4.77
N SER A 154 -5.26 -13.38 4.83
CA SER A 154 -6.31 -13.87 3.92
C SER A 154 -7.67 -13.15 4.06
N GLN A 155 -7.87 -12.36 5.09
CA GLN A 155 -9.10 -11.61 5.39
C GLN A 155 -8.86 -10.09 5.39
N ASP A 156 -7.62 -9.64 5.25
CA ASP A 156 -7.27 -8.23 5.32
C ASP A 156 -7.41 -7.53 3.97
N LEU A 157 -8.64 -7.26 3.56
CA LEU A 157 -8.94 -6.53 2.33
C LEU A 157 -8.45 -5.08 2.35
N LEU A 158 -8.16 -4.53 3.54
CA LEU A 158 -7.75 -3.15 3.72
C LEU A 158 -6.26 -2.95 3.46
N LEU A 159 -5.41 -3.74 4.11
CA LEU A 159 -3.95 -3.59 4.07
C LEU A 159 -3.24 -4.65 3.23
N TYR A 160 -3.95 -5.72 2.84
CA TYR A 160 -3.40 -6.78 2.02
C TYR A 160 -4.25 -7.01 0.76
N PRO A 161 -4.08 -6.16 -0.29
CA PRO A 161 -4.95 -6.20 -1.47
C PRO A 161 -5.01 -7.56 -2.19
N ILE A 162 -4.01 -8.43 -2.00
CA ILE A 162 -4.00 -9.80 -2.53
C ILE A 162 -5.15 -10.64 -1.92
N ALA A 163 -5.63 -10.30 -0.73
CA ALA A 163 -6.80 -10.93 -0.12
C ALA A 163 -8.11 -10.58 -0.86
N GLN A 164 -8.11 -9.57 -1.74
CA GLN A 164 -9.25 -9.30 -2.60
C GLN A 164 -9.45 -10.48 -3.55
N PRO A 165 -10.67 -11.05 -3.63
CA PRO A 165 -10.89 -12.31 -4.33
C PRO A 165 -10.45 -12.30 -5.79
N TRP A 166 -10.69 -11.19 -6.50
CA TRP A 166 -10.25 -11.06 -7.88
C TRP A 166 -8.73 -11.17 -8.01
N VAL A 167 -7.98 -10.47 -7.17
CA VAL A 167 -6.51 -10.44 -7.24
C VAL A 167 -5.93 -11.81 -6.94
N GLY A 168 -6.40 -12.47 -5.89
CA GLY A 168 -5.94 -13.82 -5.52
C GLY A 168 -6.19 -14.85 -6.61
N LEU A 169 -7.39 -14.83 -7.22
CA LEU A 169 -7.73 -15.75 -8.32
C LEU A 169 -6.98 -15.42 -9.60
N TYR A 170 -6.84 -14.12 -9.92
CA TYR A 170 -6.08 -13.66 -11.08
C TYR A 170 -4.62 -14.14 -11.01
N TRP A 171 -3.96 -13.99 -9.88
CA TRP A 171 -2.60 -14.48 -9.70
C TRP A 171 -2.51 -16.01 -9.75
N GLY A 172 -3.50 -16.71 -9.18
CA GLY A 172 -3.52 -18.15 -9.16
C GLY A 172 -3.76 -18.80 -10.53
N TYR A 173 -4.63 -18.22 -11.34
CA TYR A 173 -5.10 -18.84 -12.58
C TYR A 173 -4.65 -18.13 -13.85
N ALA A 174 -4.43 -16.83 -13.82
CA ALA A 174 -4.02 -16.05 -14.97
C ALA A 174 -2.49 -15.81 -15.06
N GLY A 175 -1.69 -16.40 -14.17
CA GLY A 175 -0.25 -16.14 -14.09
C GLY A 175 0.53 -16.35 -15.38
N ALA A 176 0.20 -17.38 -16.16
CA ALA A 176 0.84 -17.63 -17.47
C ALA A 176 0.51 -16.54 -18.51
N ALA A 177 -0.76 -16.11 -18.57
CA ALA A 177 -1.20 -15.04 -19.46
C ALA A 177 -0.57 -13.70 -19.05
N GLN A 178 -0.46 -13.43 -17.75
CA GLN A 178 0.23 -12.24 -17.24
C GLN A 178 1.70 -12.20 -17.64
N MET A 179 2.39 -13.34 -17.53
CA MET A 179 3.77 -13.45 -17.97
C MET A 179 3.90 -13.20 -19.47
N ALA A 180 2.98 -13.74 -20.29
CA ALA A 180 2.97 -13.51 -21.73
C ALA A 180 2.78 -12.03 -22.07
N ARG A 181 1.90 -11.31 -21.34
CA ARG A 181 1.66 -9.87 -21.51
C ARG A 181 2.87 -9.02 -21.13
N MET A 182 3.56 -9.37 -20.04
CA MET A 182 4.65 -8.58 -19.50
C MET A 182 6.03 -8.93 -20.07
N ASN A 183 6.18 -10.10 -20.65
CA ASN A 183 7.44 -10.51 -21.26
C ASN A 183 7.96 -9.52 -22.32
N PRO A 184 7.14 -8.94 -23.22
CA PRO A 184 7.60 -7.90 -24.14
C PRO A 184 8.17 -6.65 -23.47
N VAL A 185 7.71 -6.29 -22.27
CA VAL A 185 8.26 -5.18 -21.48
C VAL A 185 9.69 -5.52 -21.03
N VAL A 186 9.89 -6.75 -20.56
CA VAL A 186 11.23 -7.23 -20.21
C VAL A 186 12.16 -7.19 -21.42
N ASP A 187 11.68 -7.66 -22.59
CA ASP A 187 12.46 -7.68 -23.83
C ASP A 187 12.81 -6.28 -24.34
N ALA A 188 11.94 -5.29 -24.11
CA ALA A 188 12.23 -3.90 -24.46
C ALA A 188 13.32 -3.28 -23.58
N ILE A 189 13.39 -3.64 -22.31
CA ILE A 189 14.35 -3.12 -21.33
C ILE A 189 15.67 -3.91 -21.35
N PHE A 190 15.59 -5.22 -21.60
CA PHE A 190 16.71 -6.13 -21.78
C PHE A 190 16.62 -6.83 -23.16
N PRO A 191 16.99 -6.11 -24.26
CA PRO A 191 16.95 -6.70 -25.61
C PRO A 191 17.87 -7.91 -25.75
N ASP A 192 18.98 -7.93 -25.01
CA ASP A 192 19.84 -9.09 -24.90
C ASP A 192 19.56 -9.86 -23.60
N TRP A 193 18.89 -11.00 -23.73
CA TRP A 193 18.63 -11.92 -22.64
C TRP A 193 19.90 -12.37 -21.90
N THR A 194 21.05 -12.34 -22.56
CA THR A 194 22.34 -12.72 -21.97
C THR A 194 22.70 -11.80 -20.80
N GLU A 195 22.37 -10.49 -20.88
CA GLU A 195 22.60 -9.54 -19.79
C GLU A 195 21.83 -9.94 -18.52
N LEU A 196 20.56 -10.28 -18.66
CA LEU A 196 19.71 -10.67 -17.53
C LEU A 196 20.16 -12.01 -16.92
N LYS A 197 20.61 -12.96 -17.75
CA LYS A 197 21.21 -14.23 -17.27
C LYS A 197 22.49 -13.98 -16.48
N GLN A 198 23.40 -13.14 -16.99
CA GLN A 198 24.64 -12.79 -16.30
C GLN A 198 24.35 -12.09 -14.97
N LEU A 199 23.38 -11.18 -14.95
CA LEU A 199 22.94 -10.53 -13.74
C LEU A 199 22.36 -11.53 -12.73
N GLY A 200 21.61 -12.53 -13.20
CA GLY A 200 21.14 -13.66 -12.38
C GLY A 200 22.28 -14.43 -11.74
N ALA A 201 23.36 -14.70 -12.47
CA ALA A 201 24.54 -15.35 -11.93
C ALA A 201 25.26 -14.50 -10.86
N VAL A 202 25.29 -13.18 -11.04
CA VAL A 202 25.92 -12.24 -10.08
C VAL A 202 25.11 -12.09 -8.79
N LEU A 203 23.78 -11.97 -8.89
CA LEU A 203 22.92 -11.64 -7.76
C LEU A 203 22.37 -12.85 -7.02
N TRP A 204 22.13 -13.94 -7.69
CA TRP A 204 21.38 -15.07 -7.12
C TRP A 204 22.11 -16.41 -7.28
N SER A 205 22.00 -17.03 -8.46
CA SER A 205 22.73 -18.25 -8.80
C SER A 205 22.71 -18.49 -10.30
N GLU A 206 23.72 -19.21 -10.79
CA GLU A 206 23.72 -19.72 -12.16
C GLU A 206 22.46 -20.58 -12.40
N GLY A 207 21.80 -20.34 -13.49
CA GLY A 207 20.68 -21.15 -13.95
C GLY A 207 19.27 -20.69 -13.52
N TYR A 208 19.10 -19.83 -12.51
CA TYR A 208 17.74 -19.36 -12.17
C TYR A 208 17.09 -18.62 -13.32
N CYS A 209 17.80 -17.69 -13.93
CA CYS A 209 17.36 -16.93 -15.10
C CYS A 209 17.62 -17.65 -16.43
N SER A 210 17.72 -18.98 -16.46
CA SER A 210 17.99 -19.75 -17.67
C SER A 210 16.74 -19.98 -18.53
N ASP A 211 15.55 -19.95 -17.91
CA ASP A 211 14.28 -20.14 -18.61
C ASP A 211 13.74 -18.81 -19.15
N TYR A 212 13.85 -18.61 -20.44
CA TYR A 212 13.39 -17.40 -21.12
C TYR A 212 11.88 -17.16 -20.94
N ALA A 213 11.08 -18.20 -20.79
CA ALA A 213 9.65 -18.06 -20.55
C ALA A 213 9.33 -17.40 -19.20
N LYS A 214 10.26 -17.48 -18.23
CA LYS A 214 10.14 -16.92 -16.87
C LYS A 214 10.89 -15.61 -16.66
N ARG A 215 11.26 -14.90 -17.73
CA ARG A 215 12.12 -13.71 -17.65
C ARG A 215 11.51 -12.57 -16.82
N LEU A 216 10.18 -12.43 -16.77
CA LEU A 216 9.54 -11.50 -15.83
C LEU A 216 9.81 -11.87 -14.38
N SER A 217 9.55 -13.12 -14.00
CA SER A 217 9.81 -13.61 -12.63
C SER A 217 11.30 -13.53 -12.27
N CYS A 218 12.20 -13.78 -13.25
CA CYS A 218 13.62 -13.55 -13.06
C CYS A 218 13.91 -12.08 -12.73
N ALA A 219 13.44 -11.13 -13.56
CA ALA A 219 13.70 -9.72 -13.36
C ALA A 219 13.15 -9.20 -12.01
N GLN A 220 11.94 -9.61 -11.62
CA GLN A 220 11.32 -9.22 -10.35
C GLN A 220 12.12 -9.74 -9.14
N MET A 221 12.57 -11.00 -9.18
CA MET A 221 13.37 -11.56 -8.10
C MET A 221 14.75 -10.90 -8.02
N LEU A 222 15.36 -10.61 -9.17
CA LEU A 222 16.63 -9.87 -9.19
C LEU A 222 16.46 -8.45 -8.64
N PHE A 223 15.32 -7.81 -8.87
CA PHE A 223 14.99 -6.53 -8.25
C PHE A 223 14.91 -6.67 -6.72
N ASP A 224 14.19 -7.65 -6.20
CA ASP A 224 14.06 -7.86 -4.75
C ASP A 224 15.42 -8.08 -4.08
N ILE A 225 16.28 -8.90 -4.68
CA ILE A 225 17.64 -9.15 -4.18
C ILE A 225 18.50 -7.88 -4.27
N ALA A 226 18.45 -7.18 -5.41
CA ALA A 226 19.21 -5.95 -5.61
C ALA A 226 18.79 -4.84 -4.64
N ALA A 227 17.49 -4.69 -4.37
CA ALA A 227 16.97 -3.71 -3.42
C ALA A 227 17.41 -4.02 -1.99
N ALA A 228 17.35 -5.29 -1.56
CA ALA A 228 17.84 -5.72 -0.26
C ALA A 228 19.35 -5.45 -0.11
N LYS A 229 20.16 -5.82 -1.10
CA LYS A 229 21.61 -5.58 -1.09
C LYS A 229 21.99 -4.11 -1.20
N SER A 230 21.22 -3.30 -1.95
CA SER A 230 21.43 -1.85 -2.03
C SER A 230 21.26 -1.19 -0.66
N SER A 231 20.25 -1.60 0.10
CA SER A 231 19.96 -1.03 1.41
C SER A 231 21.04 -1.39 2.47
N THR A 232 21.74 -2.50 2.30
CA THR A 232 22.87 -2.89 3.17
C THR A 232 24.21 -2.37 2.68
N GLY A 233 24.27 -1.76 1.49
CA GLY A 233 25.54 -1.35 0.85
C GLY A 233 26.32 -2.51 0.21
N GLU A 234 25.67 -3.67 0.04
CA GLU A 234 26.28 -4.90 -0.47
C GLU A 234 25.92 -5.19 -1.94
N LEU A 235 25.28 -4.23 -2.63
CA LEU A 235 24.95 -4.41 -4.05
C LEU A 235 26.24 -4.49 -4.86
N PRO A 236 26.48 -5.61 -5.59
CA PRO A 236 27.69 -5.75 -6.41
C PRO A 236 27.80 -4.64 -7.45
N ALA A 237 28.99 -4.09 -7.64
CA ALA A 237 29.24 -3.04 -8.63
C ALA A 237 28.79 -3.42 -10.05
N ALA A 238 28.92 -4.72 -10.40
CA ALA A 238 28.45 -5.25 -11.67
C ALA A 238 26.91 -5.23 -11.82
N ALA A 239 26.17 -5.22 -10.71
CA ALA A 239 24.71 -5.19 -10.72
C ALA A 239 24.13 -3.77 -10.62
N ALA A 240 24.87 -2.83 -10.04
CA ALA A 240 24.39 -1.45 -9.80
C ALA A 240 23.84 -0.74 -11.05
N PRO A 241 24.43 -0.84 -12.26
CA PRO A 241 23.90 -0.20 -13.47
C PRO A 241 22.53 -0.73 -13.91
N TYR A 242 22.14 -1.90 -13.44
CA TYR A 242 20.88 -2.55 -13.83
C TYR A 242 19.74 -2.31 -12.84
N TYR A 243 20.01 -1.70 -11.69
CA TYR A 243 19.02 -1.50 -10.65
C TYR A 243 17.77 -0.75 -11.15
N SER A 244 17.95 0.36 -11.88
CA SER A 244 16.84 1.12 -12.45
C SER A 244 16.04 0.33 -13.48
N LYS A 245 16.71 -0.45 -14.33
CA LYS A 245 16.04 -1.32 -15.31
C LYS A 245 15.14 -2.36 -14.64
N LEU A 246 15.61 -2.98 -13.55
CA LEU A 246 14.85 -3.95 -12.78
C LEU A 246 13.68 -3.29 -12.05
N LEU A 247 13.89 -2.09 -11.50
CA LEU A 247 12.84 -1.28 -10.88
C LEU A 247 11.74 -0.92 -11.90
N ASP A 248 12.12 -0.50 -13.10
CA ASP A 248 11.18 -0.13 -14.16
C ASP A 248 10.28 -1.32 -14.58
N ILE A 249 10.85 -2.52 -14.72
CA ILE A 249 10.09 -3.74 -15.00
C ILE A 249 9.09 -4.04 -13.89
N THR A 250 9.54 -3.95 -12.64
CA THR A 250 8.68 -4.24 -11.48
C THR A 250 7.57 -3.20 -11.34
N ALA A 251 7.89 -1.92 -11.55
CA ALA A 251 6.91 -0.84 -11.55
C ALA A 251 5.88 -0.98 -12.67
N GLU A 252 6.31 -1.41 -13.88
CA GLU A 252 5.38 -1.65 -15.00
C GLU A 252 4.42 -2.80 -14.72
N TRP A 253 4.92 -3.88 -14.10
CA TRP A 253 4.08 -4.96 -13.62
C TRP A 253 2.99 -4.47 -12.64
N TYR A 254 3.39 -3.70 -11.64
CA TYR A 254 2.45 -3.17 -10.66
C TYR A 254 1.52 -2.10 -11.26
N ARG A 255 1.98 -1.32 -12.25
CA ARG A 255 1.12 -0.40 -12.98
C ARG A 255 -0.02 -1.15 -13.67
N HIS A 256 0.28 -2.27 -14.29
CA HIS A 256 -0.73 -3.13 -14.90
C HIS A 256 -1.74 -3.68 -13.87
N LEU A 257 -1.29 -4.00 -12.66
CA LEU A 257 -2.15 -4.58 -11.63
C LEU A 257 -2.93 -3.55 -10.81
N TRP A 258 -2.32 -2.40 -10.50
CA TRP A 258 -2.80 -1.50 -9.45
C TRP A 258 -3.21 -0.12 -9.92
N TYR A 259 -2.72 0.35 -11.07
CA TYR A 259 -3.03 1.70 -11.51
C TYR A 259 -4.48 1.81 -11.94
N TYR A 260 -5.18 2.82 -11.37
CA TYR A 260 -6.51 3.20 -11.81
C TYR A 260 -6.42 4.20 -12.96
N ASN A 261 -6.85 3.80 -14.15
CA ASN A 261 -6.89 4.65 -15.33
C ASN A 261 -8.33 5.17 -15.56
N ALA A 262 -8.56 6.43 -15.22
CA ALA A 262 -9.88 7.07 -15.41
C ALA A 262 -10.31 7.19 -16.89
N SER A 263 -9.39 7.01 -17.85
CA SER A 263 -9.68 7.04 -19.29
C SER A 263 -9.99 5.65 -19.87
N ASP A 264 -9.78 4.58 -19.12
CA ASP A 264 -10.07 3.22 -19.54
C ASP A 264 -11.42 2.75 -18.96
N ALA A 265 -12.36 2.43 -19.84
CA ALA A 265 -13.71 2.02 -19.44
C ALA A 265 -13.74 0.78 -18.53
N PHE A 266 -12.80 -0.17 -18.74
CA PHE A 266 -12.69 -1.36 -17.91
C PHE A 266 -12.15 -1.00 -16.51
N SER A 267 -11.10 -0.19 -16.43
CA SER A 267 -10.54 0.31 -15.16
C SER A 267 -11.57 1.10 -14.35
N VAL A 268 -12.35 1.97 -15.03
CA VAL A 268 -13.46 2.72 -14.40
C VAL A 268 -14.53 1.78 -13.87
N ALA A 269 -14.94 0.79 -14.65
CA ALA A 269 -15.97 -0.17 -14.25
C ALA A 269 -15.49 -1.08 -13.09
N GLN A 270 -14.21 -1.39 -13.05
CA GLN A 270 -13.60 -2.22 -12.02
C GLN A 270 -13.34 -1.45 -10.71
N GLY A 271 -13.10 -0.14 -10.81
CA GLY A 271 -12.75 0.71 -9.68
C GLY A 271 -11.30 0.56 -9.20
N GLY A 272 -10.87 1.48 -8.35
CA GLY A 272 -9.51 1.48 -7.80
C GLY A 272 -9.30 0.40 -6.73
N ARG A 273 -8.23 -0.32 -6.79
CA ARG A 273 -7.90 -1.41 -5.83
C ARG A 273 -7.64 -0.88 -4.41
N GLY A 274 -7.18 0.34 -4.27
CA GLY A 274 -6.97 1.01 -2.98
C GLY A 274 -8.22 1.68 -2.42
N LEU A 275 -9.36 1.56 -3.09
CA LEU A 275 -10.60 2.16 -2.64
C LEU A 275 -11.02 1.75 -1.22
N PRO A 276 -10.92 0.47 -0.80
CA PRO A 276 -11.23 0.10 0.58
C PRO A 276 -10.42 0.89 1.62
N PHE A 277 -9.12 1.10 1.37
CA PHE A 277 -8.28 1.92 2.25
C PHE A 277 -8.71 3.40 2.25
N LEU A 278 -8.95 3.99 1.09
CA LEU A 278 -9.37 5.39 0.98
C LEU A 278 -10.76 5.63 1.59
N GLN A 279 -11.67 4.66 1.52
CA GLN A 279 -12.97 4.71 2.22
C GLN A 279 -12.78 4.65 3.73
N GLN A 280 -11.85 3.83 4.23
CA GLN A 280 -11.50 3.83 5.66
C GLN A 280 -10.92 5.18 6.10
N VAL A 281 -10.07 5.78 5.27
CA VAL A 281 -9.55 7.14 5.53
C VAL A 281 -10.68 8.16 5.65
N LEU A 282 -11.64 8.17 4.71
CA LEU A 282 -12.80 9.06 4.76
C LEU A 282 -13.66 8.80 5.99
N LYS A 283 -13.87 7.54 6.35
CA LYS A 283 -14.61 7.18 7.57
C LYS A 283 -13.91 7.70 8.82
N ASN A 284 -12.60 7.57 8.93
CA ASN A 284 -11.84 8.10 10.07
C ASN A 284 -11.98 9.63 10.18
N ILE A 285 -11.94 10.33 9.04
CA ILE A 285 -12.16 11.78 8.96
C ILE A 285 -13.56 12.13 9.48
N ASP A 286 -14.59 11.45 8.99
CA ASP A 286 -15.98 11.68 9.41
C ASP A 286 -16.19 11.42 10.91
N ASP A 287 -15.54 10.36 11.43
CA ASP A 287 -15.60 10.03 12.86
C ASP A 287 -14.90 11.10 13.72
N THR A 288 -13.78 11.64 13.24
CA THR A 288 -13.05 12.75 13.92
C THR A 288 -13.87 14.04 13.91
N ILE A 289 -14.42 14.43 12.77
CA ILE A 289 -15.25 15.64 12.65
C ILE A 289 -16.51 15.55 13.53
N ALA A 290 -17.10 14.36 13.64
CA ALA A 290 -18.27 14.10 14.46
C ALA A 290 -17.95 13.86 15.97
N GLY A 291 -16.68 13.91 16.36
CA GLY A 291 -16.26 13.66 17.75
C GLY A 291 -16.41 12.21 18.22
N ARG A 292 -16.60 11.26 17.28
CA ARG A 292 -16.66 9.82 17.60
C ARG A 292 -15.29 9.17 17.71
N ASN A 293 -14.26 9.85 17.24
CA ASN A 293 -12.87 9.40 17.24
C ASN A 293 -11.99 10.50 17.84
N THR A 294 -11.21 10.17 18.84
CA THR A 294 -10.29 11.09 19.55
C THR A 294 -8.83 10.89 19.14
N PHE A 295 -8.54 9.88 18.32
CA PHE A 295 -7.18 9.59 17.88
C PHE A 295 -6.61 10.73 17.02
N LYS A 296 -5.46 11.24 17.43
CA LYS A 296 -4.70 12.20 16.64
C LYS A 296 -3.94 11.54 15.50
N VAL A 297 -3.53 10.29 15.68
CA VAL A 297 -2.76 9.53 14.69
C VAL A 297 -3.47 8.20 14.42
N MET A 298 -3.81 7.97 13.14
CA MET A 298 -4.23 6.68 12.61
C MET A 298 -3.06 6.10 11.84
N HIS A 299 -2.47 5.03 12.32
CA HIS A 299 -1.24 4.45 11.78
C HIS A 299 -1.49 3.08 11.15
N TYR A 300 -0.95 2.88 9.94
CA TYR A 300 -1.08 1.66 9.15
C TYR A 300 0.28 1.21 8.63
N SER A 301 0.73 0.04 9.05
CA SER A 301 1.98 -0.58 8.60
C SER A 301 1.68 -1.72 7.62
N ALA A 302 2.25 -1.66 6.42
CA ALA A 302 1.88 -2.57 5.36
C ALA A 302 3.02 -2.82 4.35
N HIS A 303 2.67 -3.05 3.08
CA HIS A 303 3.56 -3.47 2.02
C HIS A 303 3.63 -2.45 0.87
N ASP A 304 4.56 -2.67 -0.06
CA ASP A 304 4.60 -1.94 -1.34
C ASP A 304 3.28 -2.08 -2.10
N ILE A 305 2.73 -3.30 -2.16
CA ILE A 305 1.43 -3.58 -2.80
C ILE A 305 0.26 -2.84 -2.13
N THR A 306 0.38 -2.40 -0.88
CA THR A 306 -0.65 -1.59 -0.21
C THR A 306 -0.49 -0.11 -0.52
N VAL A 307 0.74 0.39 -0.34
CA VAL A 307 1.08 1.80 -0.57
C VAL A 307 0.93 2.14 -2.06
N GLY A 308 1.47 1.29 -2.94
CA GLY A 308 1.37 1.47 -4.39
C GLY A 308 -0.07 1.43 -4.90
N VAL A 309 -0.88 0.54 -4.33
CA VAL A 309 -2.32 0.46 -4.64
C VAL A 309 -3.06 1.74 -4.21
N ALA A 310 -2.76 2.31 -3.03
CA ALA A 310 -3.35 3.56 -2.58
C ALA A 310 -2.97 4.73 -3.50
N TRP A 311 -1.68 4.85 -3.86
CA TRP A 311 -1.20 5.88 -4.78
C TRP A 311 -1.76 5.69 -6.20
N GLY A 312 -1.75 4.47 -6.72
CA GLY A 312 -2.34 4.14 -8.03
C GLY A 312 -3.83 4.46 -8.11
N THR A 313 -4.57 4.26 -7.03
CA THR A 313 -5.99 4.61 -6.93
C THR A 313 -6.20 6.12 -6.93
N LEU A 314 -5.25 6.91 -6.42
CA LEU A 314 -5.24 8.37 -6.52
C LEU A 314 -4.68 8.89 -7.85
N GLY A 315 -4.51 8.03 -8.84
CA GLY A 315 -4.14 8.40 -10.21
C GLY A 315 -2.65 8.56 -10.46
N ASP A 316 -1.79 8.12 -9.54
CA ASP A 316 -0.34 8.17 -9.73
C ASP A 316 0.20 6.89 -10.34
N SER A 317 0.80 7.00 -11.52
CA SER A 317 1.40 5.89 -12.26
C SER A 317 2.93 5.96 -12.33
N SER A 318 3.55 6.84 -11.54
CA SER A 318 5.02 6.96 -11.51
C SER A 318 5.70 5.68 -11.01
N VAL A 319 6.97 5.50 -11.34
CA VAL A 319 7.75 4.32 -10.94
C VAL A 319 7.72 4.12 -9.43
N TYR A 320 7.95 5.19 -8.65
CA TYR A 320 7.94 5.11 -7.20
C TYR A 320 6.53 5.01 -6.58
N ALA A 321 5.48 5.33 -7.33
CA ALA A 321 4.12 5.06 -6.91
C ALA A 321 3.79 3.57 -7.09
N MET A 322 4.20 2.99 -8.21
CA MET A 322 3.91 1.58 -8.52
C MET A 322 4.80 0.62 -7.71
N GLN A 323 6.08 0.96 -7.55
CA GLN A 323 7.01 0.23 -6.67
C GLN A 323 7.55 1.17 -5.58
N PRO A 324 6.81 1.39 -4.50
CA PRO A 324 7.25 2.23 -3.39
C PRO A 324 8.58 1.75 -2.81
N PRO A 325 9.55 2.65 -2.55
CA PRO A 325 10.78 2.30 -1.85
C PRO A 325 10.51 1.74 -0.45
N TYR A 326 11.50 1.08 0.16
CA TYR A 326 11.40 0.68 1.57
C TYR A 326 11.04 1.87 2.45
N SER A 327 10.15 1.65 3.41
CA SER A 327 9.57 2.70 4.27
C SER A 327 8.88 3.83 3.49
N GLY A 328 8.48 3.59 2.23
CA GLY A 328 7.67 4.52 1.47
C GLY A 328 6.40 4.85 2.24
N THR A 329 6.18 6.13 2.48
CA THR A 329 5.18 6.63 3.43
C THR A 329 4.19 7.56 2.74
N PHE A 330 2.92 7.35 3.04
CA PHE A 330 1.78 8.11 2.59
C PHE A 330 1.10 8.73 3.80
N VAL A 331 0.95 10.05 3.82
CA VAL A 331 0.39 10.80 4.95
C VAL A 331 -0.79 11.62 4.48
N LEU A 332 -1.91 11.50 5.20
CA LEU A 332 -3.09 12.34 5.03
C LEU A 332 -3.28 13.16 6.30
N GLU A 333 -3.27 14.48 6.15
CA GLU A 333 -3.49 15.45 7.21
C GLU A 333 -4.92 16.02 7.08
N LEU A 334 -5.78 15.76 8.05
CA LEU A 334 -7.04 16.49 8.18
C LEU A 334 -6.74 17.83 8.84
N VAL A 335 -7.05 18.91 8.16
CA VAL A 335 -6.83 20.27 8.64
C VAL A 335 -8.14 21.06 8.62
N LYS A 336 -8.26 22.05 9.52
CA LYS A 336 -9.41 22.93 9.62
C LYS A 336 -8.97 24.37 9.43
N SER A 337 -9.62 25.10 8.52
CA SER A 337 -9.33 26.52 8.27
C SER A 337 -9.69 27.38 9.48
N THR A 338 -8.77 28.23 9.90
CA THR A 338 -9.01 29.21 10.95
C THR A 338 -9.89 30.38 10.48
N LEU A 339 -10.00 30.57 9.16
CA LEU A 339 -10.73 31.67 8.56
C LEU A 339 -12.18 31.27 8.19
N THR A 340 -12.35 30.12 7.52
CA THR A 340 -13.65 29.68 7.00
C THR A 340 -14.30 28.59 7.83
N ASN A 341 -13.56 28.00 8.78
CA ASN A 341 -13.99 26.86 9.57
C ASN A 341 -14.23 25.58 8.75
N GLU A 342 -13.86 25.57 7.48
CA GLU A 342 -13.97 24.44 6.57
C GLU A 342 -12.80 23.45 6.77
N TYR A 343 -13.03 22.19 6.39
CA TYR A 343 -12.02 21.16 6.46
C TYR A 343 -11.32 20.96 5.11
N GLY A 344 -10.02 20.63 5.19
CA GLY A 344 -9.22 20.22 4.06
C GLY A 344 -8.45 18.92 4.35
N VAL A 345 -8.07 18.24 3.29
CA VAL A 345 -7.20 17.07 3.35
C VAL A 345 -5.93 17.38 2.58
N ARG A 346 -4.79 17.42 3.28
CA ARG A 346 -3.46 17.47 2.64
C ARG A 346 -2.93 16.06 2.55
N VAL A 347 -2.40 15.73 1.37
CA VAL A 347 -1.81 14.40 1.16
C VAL A 347 -0.36 14.55 0.74
N LEU A 348 0.52 13.88 1.45
CA LEU A 348 1.96 13.90 1.25
C LEU A 348 2.48 12.48 1.07
N ARG A 349 3.56 12.35 0.32
CA ARG A 349 4.31 11.11 0.25
C ARG A 349 5.81 11.38 0.34
N GLY A 350 6.54 10.40 0.85
CA GLY A 350 7.98 10.47 0.97
C GLY A 350 8.57 9.14 1.37
N TRP A 351 9.87 9.09 1.44
CA TRP A 351 10.63 7.91 1.84
C TRP A 351 12.01 8.28 2.36
N PRO A 352 12.63 7.45 3.19
CA PRO A 352 14.02 7.63 3.57
C PRO A 352 14.95 7.31 2.40
N GLY A 353 16.17 7.83 2.44
CA GLY A 353 17.25 7.36 1.55
C GLY A 353 17.35 5.83 1.59
N GLN A 354 17.70 5.22 0.45
CA GLN A 354 17.64 3.77 0.29
C GLN A 354 19.01 3.08 0.44
N THR A 355 20.06 3.84 0.74
CA THR A 355 21.43 3.36 0.88
C THR A 355 22.09 3.91 2.15
N PRO A 356 23.09 3.23 2.74
CA PRO A 356 23.69 3.62 4.03
C PRO A 356 24.32 5.01 4.05
N ASP A 357 24.86 5.49 2.93
CA ASP A 357 25.46 6.81 2.79
C ASP A 357 24.47 7.97 2.96
N THR A 358 23.17 7.69 2.80
CA THR A 358 22.09 8.67 3.03
C THR A 358 21.72 8.79 4.52
N ASN A 359 22.28 7.98 5.40
CA ASN A 359 21.87 7.80 6.80
C ASN A 359 20.35 7.54 6.94
N PHE A 360 19.72 7.07 5.87
CA PHE A 360 18.28 6.81 5.81
C PHE A 360 17.44 8.04 6.24
N ALA A 361 17.92 9.24 5.91
CA ALA A 361 17.18 10.47 6.19
C ALA A 361 15.90 10.52 5.36
N PHE A 362 14.77 10.80 6.00
CA PHE A 362 13.48 10.90 5.33
C PHE A 362 13.33 12.23 4.58
N SER A 363 12.68 12.18 3.42
CA SER A 363 12.32 13.37 2.66
C SER A 363 10.97 13.20 1.95
N TRP A 364 10.27 14.32 1.77
CA TRP A 364 9.06 14.35 0.93
C TRP A 364 9.41 14.31 -0.54
N ASP A 365 8.53 13.69 -1.34
CA ASP A 365 8.59 13.77 -2.79
C ASP A 365 7.94 15.09 -3.27
N PRO A 366 8.71 16.03 -3.81
CA PRO A 366 8.18 17.32 -4.27
C PRO A 366 7.47 17.21 -5.63
N THR A 367 7.64 16.11 -6.34
CA THR A 367 7.16 15.94 -7.71
C THR A 367 5.69 15.55 -7.78
N TRP A 368 5.21 14.85 -6.76
CA TRP A 368 3.82 14.38 -6.73
C TRP A 368 2.84 15.49 -6.41
N LYS A 369 1.66 15.45 -7.09
CA LYS A 369 0.56 16.41 -6.89
C LYS A 369 -0.76 15.69 -6.70
N LEU A 370 -1.40 15.97 -5.56
CA LEU A 370 -2.74 15.48 -5.26
C LEU A 370 -3.74 16.02 -6.26
N GLN A 371 -4.64 15.15 -6.73
CA GLN A 371 -5.78 15.53 -7.55
C GLN A 371 -7.04 15.71 -6.69
N CYS A 372 -7.81 16.74 -6.98
CA CYS A 372 -9.10 17.02 -6.37
C CYS A 372 -10.18 17.11 -7.44
N ARG A 373 -11.47 16.97 -7.06
CA ARG A 373 -12.60 17.09 -7.98
C ARG A 373 -13.65 18.09 -7.46
N ARG A 374 -13.93 19.12 -8.23
CA ARG A 374 -14.97 20.10 -7.93
C ARG A 374 -16.37 19.51 -8.07
N SER A 375 -17.39 20.24 -7.57
CA SER A 375 -18.80 19.87 -7.70
C SER A 375 -19.29 19.80 -9.15
N ASP A 376 -18.69 20.59 -10.05
CA ASP A 376 -18.97 20.57 -11.49
C ASP A 376 -18.32 19.39 -12.23
N GLY A 377 -17.56 18.56 -11.53
CA GLY A 377 -16.85 17.41 -12.08
C GLY A 377 -15.42 17.69 -12.54
N THR A 378 -14.98 18.96 -12.55
CA THR A 378 -13.62 19.33 -12.96
C THR A 378 -12.58 18.75 -12.00
N VAL A 379 -11.59 18.03 -12.55
CA VAL A 379 -10.42 17.53 -11.80
C VAL A 379 -9.29 18.55 -11.94
N TYR A 380 -8.61 18.82 -10.84
CA TYR A 380 -7.49 19.77 -10.78
C TYR A 380 -6.41 19.31 -9.79
N ALA A 381 -5.16 19.73 -10.04
CA ALA A 381 -4.07 19.50 -9.12
C ALA A 381 -4.16 20.47 -7.93
N ALA A 382 -4.07 19.95 -6.72
CA ALA A 382 -4.13 20.74 -5.50
C ALA A 382 -2.87 21.59 -5.31
N ALA A 383 -3.03 22.86 -4.97
CA ALA A 383 -1.94 23.68 -4.45
C ALA A 383 -1.49 23.08 -3.09
N ASP A 384 -0.17 22.97 -2.90
CA ASP A 384 0.42 22.43 -1.67
C ASP A 384 -0.14 21.04 -1.25
N ASN A 385 -0.64 20.28 -2.24
CA ASN A 385 -1.30 19.00 -2.03
C ASN A 385 -2.47 19.06 -1.03
N LEU A 386 -3.16 20.17 -0.94
CA LEU A 386 -4.29 20.41 -0.03
C LEU A 386 -5.59 20.57 -0.83
N CYS A 387 -6.50 19.61 -0.71
CA CYS A 387 -7.86 19.66 -1.23
C CYS A 387 -8.84 20.18 -0.16
N PRO A 388 -9.85 20.98 -0.51
CA PRO A 388 -11.08 21.03 0.27
C PRO A 388 -11.61 19.59 0.51
N LEU A 389 -12.05 19.28 1.72
CA LEU A 389 -12.48 17.92 2.07
C LEU A 389 -13.52 17.36 1.09
N GLU A 390 -14.49 18.16 0.70
CA GLU A 390 -15.55 17.71 -0.21
C GLU A 390 -15.03 17.48 -1.64
N ASP A 391 -13.98 18.20 -2.07
CA ASP A 391 -13.35 17.96 -3.37
C ASP A 391 -12.52 16.67 -3.34
N PHE A 392 -11.81 16.40 -2.23
CA PHE A 392 -11.12 15.12 -2.01
C PHE A 392 -12.12 13.95 -1.97
N ARG A 393 -13.22 14.10 -1.21
CA ARG A 393 -14.29 13.11 -1.14
C ARG A 393 -14.87 12.80 -2.52
N ARG A 394 -15.19 13.83 -3.29
CA ARG A 394 -15.70 13.66 -4.67
C ARG A 394 -14.67 12.97 -5.57
N TYR A 395 -13.40 13.29 -5.43
CA TYR A 395 -12.36 12.62 -6.19
C TYR A 395 -12.33 11.13 -5.88
N VAL A 396 -12.23 10.77 -4.59
CA VAL A 396 -12.21 9.36 -4.16
C VAL A 396 -13.49 8.62 -4.58
N THR A 397 -14.68 9.22 -4.34
CA THR A 397 -15.94 8.49 -4.52
C THR A 397 -16.50 8.49 -5.94
N LYS A 398 -16.13 9.45 -6.78
CA LYS A 398 -16.68 9.59 -8.15
C LYS A 398 -15.67 9.30 -9.25
N THR A 399 -14.41 9.68 -9.06
CA THR A 399 -13.37 9.46 -10.08
C THR A 399 -12.82 8.05 -10.02
N VAL A 400 -12.50 7.57 -8.82
CA VAL A 400 -11.90 6.23 -8.63
C VAL A 400 -12.91 5.10 -8.50
N GLY A 401 -14.19 5.37 -8.64
CA GLY A 401 -15.25 4.38 -8.54
C GLY A 401 -15.53 3.96 -7.08
N THR A 402 -16.81 3.87 -6.73
CA THR A 402 -17.26 3.42 -5.41
C THR A 402 -18.00 2.12 -5.45
N ASP A 403 -18.21 1.58 -6.64
CA ASP A 403 -19.03 0.40 -6.83
C ASP A 403 -18.19 -0.89 -6.67
N PRO A 404 -18.25 -1.57 -5.52
CA PRO A 404 -17.51 -2.81 -5.31
C PRO A 404 -17.92 -3.93 -6.26
N ARG A 405 -19.05 -3.80 -6.98
CA ARG A 405 -19.43 -4.72 -8.07
C ARG A 405 -18.37 -4.78 -9.15
N GLY A 406 -17.73 -3.62 -9.43
CA GLY A 406 -16.67 -3.53 -10.42
C GLY A 406 -15.48 -4.44 -10.13
N MET A 407 -15.20 -4.74 -8.86
CA MET A 407 -14.12 -5.65 -8.48
C MET A 407 -14.31 -7.08 -9.00
N CYS A 408 -15.54 -7.47 -9.35
CA CYS A 408 -15.87 -8.75 -9.97
C CYS A 408 -15.72 -8.77 -11.49
N LEU A 409 -15.47 -7.64 -12.14
CA LEU A 409 -15.28 -7.61 -13.58
C LEU A 409 -13.96 -8.28 -13.94
N LEU A 410 -14.03 -9.11 -14.97
CA LEU A 410 -12.89 -9.75 -15.60
C LEU A 410 -12.61 -9.07 -16.94
N ASP A 411 -11.34 -8.81 -17.26
CA ASP A 411 -10.95 -8.48 -18.62
C ASP A 411 -11.11 -9.70 -19.54
N ALA A 412 -11.07 -9.46 -20.84
CA ALA A 412 -11.26 -10.53 -21.83
C ALA A 412 -10.22 -11.64 -21.69
N GLU A 413 -8.97 -11.28 -21.36
CA GLU A 413 -7.87 -12.23 -21.19
C GLU A 413 -8.09 -13.12 -19.95
N THR A 414 -8.40 -12.50 -18.80
CA THR A 414 -8.68 -13.24 -17.56
C THR A 414 -9.92 -14.13 -17.72
N THR A 415 -10.95 -13.63 -18.41
CA THR A 415 -12.15 -14.39 -18.72
C THR A 415 -11.83 -15.64 -19.54
N ALA A 416 -10.97 -15.49 -20.56
CA ALA A 416 -10.52 -16.60 -21.40
C ALA A 416 -9.69 -17.63 -20.59
N VAL A 417 -8.76 -17.18 -19.77
CA VAL A 417 -7.92 -18.06 -18.92
C VAL A 417 -8.76 -18.83 -17.90
N LEU A 418 -9.73 -18.16 -17.27
CA LEU A 418 -10.66 -18.80 -16.34
C LEU A 418 -11.71 -19.66 -17.04
N ASN A 419 -11.81 -19.57 -18.37
CA ASN A 419 -12.85 -20.21 -19.17
C ASN A 419 -14.25 -19.91 -18.64
N CYS A 420 -14.50 -18.61 -18.39
CA CYS A 420 -15.81 -18.11 -17.97
C CYS A 420 -16.68 -17.80 -19.20
N PRO A 421 -18.01 -17.96 -19.11
CA PRO A 421 -18.92 -17.56 -20.19
C PRO A 421 -18.83 -16.06 -20.47
N THR A 422 -18.77 -15.67 -21.74
CA THR A 422 -18.57 -14.30 -22.20
C THR A 422 -19.80 -13.68 -22.84
N THR A 423 -20.69 -14.49 -23.41
CA THR A 423 -21.89 -14.01 -24.10
C THR A 423 -23.12 -14.08 -23.21
N GLU A 424 -24.13 -13.23 -23.48
CA GLU A 424 -25.42 -13.27 -22.78
C GLU A 424 -26.11 -14.63 -22.97
N ALA A 425 -26.01 -15.25 -24.16
CA ALA A 425 -26.57 -16.56 -24.44
C ALA A 425 -25.90 -17.66 -23.59
N GLU A 426 -24.58 -17.61 -23.44
CA GLU A 426 -23.82 -18.52 -22.56
C GLU A 426 -24.13 -18.24 -21.08
N GLN A 427 -24.33 -16.97 -20.72
CA GLN A 427 -24.66 -16.56 -19.35
C GLN A 427 -26.10 -16.91 -18.96
N ALA A 428 -27.02 -16.94 -19.90
CA ALA A 428 -28.43 -17.28 -19.70
C ALA A 428 -28.71 -18.80 -19.76
N GLY A 429 -27.80 -19.58 -20.38
CA GLY A 429 -27.94 -21.04 -20.52
C GLY A 429 -27.44 -21.82 -19.29
N ALA A 430 -27.78 -23.10 -19.23
CA ALA A 430 -27.23 -24.04 -18.23
C ALA A 430 -25.80 -24.44 -18.61
N VAL A 431 -24.87 -23.49 -18.58
CA VAL A 431 -23.46 -23.73 -18.92
C VAL A 431 -22.74 -24.33 -17.72
N THR A 432 -22.09 -25.46 -17.93
CA THR A 432 -21.17 -26.02 -16.93
C THR A 432 -19.93 -25.13 -16.86
N LEU A 433 -19.76 -24.46 -15.71
CA LEU A 433 -18.59 -23.62 -15.46
C LEU A 433 -17.33 -24.46 -15.34
N SER A 434 -16.22 -23.93 -15.84
CA SER A 434 -14.90 -24.47 -15.48
C SER A 434 -14.69 -24.40 -13.97
N PRO A 435 -13.89 -25.29 -13.35
CA PRO A 435 -13.58 -25.22 -11.92
C PRO A 435 -13.03 -23.86 -11.50
N SER A 436 -12.18 -23.23 -12.32
CA SER A 436 -11.58 -21.92 -12.07
C SER A 436 -12.63 -20.80 -12.08
N CYS A 437 -13.55 -20.81 -13.07
CA CYS A 437 -14.64 -19.84 -13.11
C CYS A 437 -15.62 -20.03 -11.96
N ALA A 438 -15.91 -21.27 -11.58
CA ALA A 438 -16.78 -21.59 -10.44
C ALA A 438 -16.18 -21.08 -9.12
N LEU A 439 -14.88 -21.26 -8.89
CA LEU A 439 -14.16 -20.72 -7.73
C LEU A 439 -14.18 -19.19 -7.70
N TYR A 440 -13.92 -18.54 -8.84
CA TYR A 440 -13.99 -17.10 -8.95
C TYR A 440 -15.38 -16.59 -8.55
N ARG A 441 -16.44 -17.17 -9.10
CA ARG A 441 -17.83 -16.78 -8.80
C ARG A 441 -18.23 -17.05 -7.36
N ALA A 442 -17.74 -18.12 -6.76
CA ALA A 442 -17.99 -18.42 -5.36
C ALA A 442 -17.35 -17.40 -4.42
N ALA A 443 -16.14 -16.92 -4.75
CA ALA A 443 -15.42 -15.96 -3.93
C ALA A 443 -15.94 -14.51 -4.08
N CYS A 444 -16.27 -14.09 -5.30
CA CYS A 444 -16.56 -12.69 -5.64
C CYS A 444 -17.78 -12.09 -4.92
N PRO A 445 -18.93 -12.74 -4.77
CA PRO A 445 -20.10 -12.17 -4.11
C PRO A 445 -19.87 -11.81 -2.65
N THR A 446 -18.97 -12.52 -1.98
CA THR A 446 -18.72 -12.35 -0.54
C THR A 446 -18.04 -11.01 -0.24
N TYR A 447 -17.19 -10.52 -1.16
CA TYR A 447 -16.32 -9.37 -0.90
C TYR A 447 -16.45 -8.23 -1.91
N SER A 448 -16.96 -8.50 -3.10
CA SER A 448 -16.89 -7.59 -4.24
C SER A 448 -18.22 -7.03 -4.70
N CYS A 449 -19.35 -7.63 -4.31
CA CYS A 449 -20.66 -7.07 -4.59
C CYS A 449 -21.12 -6.14 -3.46
N ALA A 450 -21.67 -4.98 -3.83
CA ALA A 450 -22.29 -4.07 -2.86
C ALA A 450 -23.47 -4.73 -2.14
N SER A 451 -23.83 -4.19 -0.98
CA SER A 451 -25.02 -4.63 -0.25
C SER A 451 -26.27 -4.57 -1.16
N GLY A 452 -27.02 -5.65 -1.20
CA GLY A 452 -28.18 -5.79 -2.09
C GLY A 452 -27.86 -6.30 -3.49
N TYR A 453 -26.57 -6.51 -3.82
CA TYR A 453 -26.16 -7.09 -5.08
C TYR A 453 -25.56 -8.49 -4.89
N VAL A 454 -25.73 -9.34 -5.90
CA VAL A 454 -25.19 -10.70 -5.96
C VAL A 454 -24.50 -10.95 -7.30
N LEU A 455 -23.54 -11.87 -7.33
CA LEU A 455 -22.98 -12.36 -8.57
C LEU A 455 -23.76 -13.61 -9.00
N PRO A 456 -24.61 -13.54 -10.05
CA PRO A 456 -25.32 -14.73 -10.53
C PRO A 456 -24.35 -15.80 -11.00
N ALA A 457 -24.75 -17.07 -10.87
CA ALA A 457 -23.92 -18.20 -11.34
C ALA A 457 -23.62 -18.15 -12.87
N SER A 458 -24.46 -17.45 -13.65
CA SER A 458 -24.32 -17.27 -15.09
C SER A 458 -23.68 -15.94 -15.51
N SER A 459 -23.16 -15.12 -14.57
CA SER A 459 -22.66 -13.78 -14.88
C SER A 459 -21.26 -13.54 -14.33
N THR A 460 -20.52 -12.66 -14.98
CA THR A 460 -19.25 -12.09 -14.49
C THR A 460 -19.46 -10.72 -13.83
N ARG A 461 -20.71 -10.26 -13.67
CA ARG A 461 -21.06 -8.95 -13.09
C ARG A 461 -22.02 -9.13 -11.92
N CYS A 462 -21.86 -8.27 -10.91
CA CYS A 462 -22.81 -8.19 -9.82
C CYS A 462 -24.16 -7.62 -10.32
N THR A 463 -25.25 -8.27 -9.96
CA THR A 463 -26.62 -7.83 -10.29
C THR A 463 -27.38 -7.50 -9.02
N CYS A 464 -28.33 -6.57 -9.12
CA CYS A 464 -29.19 -6.21 -8.00
C CYS A 464 -30.09 -7.38 -7.60
N ALA A 465 -30.04 -7.76 -6.32
CA ALA A 465 -30.91 -8.77 -5.74
C ALA A 465 -32.01 -8.18 -4.85
N ALA A 466 -31.91 -6.90 -4.50
CA ALA A 466 -32.87 -6.20 -3.63
C ALA A 466 -33.69 -5.17 -4.41
N ALA A 467 -34.96 -5.01 -4.06
CA ALA A 467 -35.84 -4.04 -4.71
C ALA A 467 -35.29 -2.59 -4.67
N SER A 468 -34.53 -2.26 -3.64
CA SER A 468 -33.93 -0.93 -3.45
C SER A 468 -32.83 -0.57 -4.45
N CYS A 469 -32.09 -1.55 -5.00
CA CYS A 469 -31.06 -1.26 -5.98
C CYS A 469 -31.58 -1.24 -7.43
N LEU A 470 -32.77 -1.82 -7.70
CA LEU A 470 -33.42 -1.74 -9.01
C LEU A 470 -33.79 -0.29 -9.40
N VAL A 471 -33.99 0.58 -8.41
CA VAL A 471 -34.30 1.99 -8.63
C VAL A 471 -33.07 2.80 -9.08
N ALA A 472 -31.89 2.40 -8.66
CA ALA A 472 -30.62 3.07 -9.01
C ALA A 472 -30.13 2.74 -10.44
N ASP A 473 -30.41 1.55 -10.93
CA ASP A 473 -29.99 1.10 -12.27
C ASP A 473 -30.94 1.63 -13.39
N GLY A 474 -32.13 2.11 -13.03
CA GLY A 474 -33.13 2.68 -13.97
C GLY A 474 -32.88 4.14 -14.39
N ALA A 475 -31.94 4.85 -13.79
CA ALA A 475 -31.68 6.25 -14.08
C ALA A 475 -30.80 6.52 -15.32
N GLY A 476 -30.50 5.50 -16.12
CA GLY A 476 -29.55 5.58 -17.23
C GLY A 476 -30.04 5.05 -18.59
N SER A 477 -31.33 4.99 -18.90
CA SER A 477 -31.76 4.86 -20.29
C SER A 477 -33.30 4.98 -20.43
N GLY A 478 -33.75 5.97 -21.19
CA GLY A 478 -35.06 5.91 -21.87
C GLY A 478 -36.18 6.75 -21.30
N ASN A 479 -36.37 7.82 -21.98
CA ASN A 479 -37.61 8.63 -22.11
C ASN A 479 -38.88 7.75 -22.10
N SER A 480 -39.73 7.83 -21.07
CA SER A 480 -41.16 7.61 -21.24
C SER A 480 -41.96 8.31 -20.13
N THR A 481 -42.84 9.18 -20.59
CA THR A 481 -43.86 9.95 -19.90
C THR A 481 -44.89 9.07 -19.18
N GLY A 482 -45.19 9.37 -17.93
CA GLY A 482 -46.35 8.80 -17.23
C GLY A 482 -46.32 9.12 -15.74
N GLY A 483 -47.14 10.13 -15.34
CA GLY A 483 -47.24 10.59 -13.96
C GLY A 483 -48.00 9.64 -13.04
N ALA A 484 -47.67 9.68 -11.76
CA ALA A 484 -48.62 9.57 -10.65
C ALA A 484 -47.93 9.98 -9.33
N ASN A 485 -48.62 10.88 -8.64
CA ASN A 485 -48.34 11.40 -7.31
C ASN A 485 -48.34 10.29 -6.23
N GLY A 486 -47.42 10.37 -5.29
CA GLY A 486 -47.47 9.58 -4.06
C GLY A 486 -46.47 10.10 -3.03
N THR A 487 -46.88 10.99 -2.18
CA THR A 487 -46.19 11.46 -0.98
C THR A 487 -46.13 10.35 0.08
N GLY A 488 -44.97 10.01 0.56
CA GLY A 488 -44.79 9.10 1.68
C GLY A 488 -43.39 9.24 2.29
N THR A 489 -43.28 10.09 3.31
CA THR A 489 -42.14 10.17 4.23
C THR A 489 -42.18 8.93 5.13
N GLY A 490 -41.14 8.12 5.10
CA GLY A 490 -40.94 7.00 6.00
C GLY A 490 -39.46 6.78 6.26
N ASP A 491 -39.02 7.19 7.44
CA ASP A 491 -37.71 6.85 7.97
C ASP A 491 -37.59 5.33 8.10
N VAL A 492 -36.69 4.73 7.34
CA VAL A 492 -36.36 3.29 7.46
C VAL A 492 -35.08 3.15 8.25
N HIS A 493 -35.22 2.81 9.51
CA HIS A 493 -34.14 2.26 10.32
C HIS A 493 -33.78 0.87 9.78
N VAL A 494 -32.65 0.74 9.12
CA VAL A 494 -32.12 -0.56 8.70
C VAL A 494 -31.31 -1.16 9.84
N THR A 495 -31.92 -2.09 10.56
CA THR A 495 -31.21 -3.00 11.46
C THR A 495 -30.57 -4.10 10.63
N VAL A 496 -29.23 -4.08 10.52
CA VAL A 496 -28.47 -5.16 9.87
C VAL A 496 -28.47 -6.38 10.80
N GLN A 497 -29.38 -7.32 10.58
CA GLN A 497 -29.23 -8.66 11.12
C GLN A 497 -28.24 -9.45 10.23
N ALA A 498 -27.04 -9.66 10.74
CA ALA A 498 -26.12 -10.63 10.19
C ALA A 498 -26.75 -12.04 10.32
N ARG A 499 -27.29 -12.56 9.22
CA ARG A 499 -27.59 -14.00 9.13
C ARG A 499 -26.28 -14.75 9.01
N GLY A 500 -25.85 -15.33 10.12
CA GLY A 500 -24.75 -16.27 10.15
C GLY A 500 -25.05 -17.45 9.22
N VAL A 501 -24.17 -17.69 8.28
CA VAL A 501 -24.10 -18.95 7.54
C VAL A 501 -23.81 -20.03 8.57
N SER A 502 -24.68 -21.02 8.68
CA SER A 502 -24.48 -22.14 9.59
C SER A 502 -23.12 -22.76 9.31
N GLY A 503 -22.25 -22.85 10.33
CA GLY A 503 -20.86 -23.28 10.22
C GLY A 503 -20.63 -24.75 9.77
N GLY A 504 -21.67 -25.46 9.32
CA GLY A 504 -21.56 -26.83 8.83
C GLY A 504 -21.05 -26.96 7.39
N ALA A 505 -21.38 -26.03 6.48
CA ALA A 505 -20.99 -26.16 5.07
C ALA A 505 -19.55 -25.69 4.80
N ALA A 506 -19.09 -24.64 5.51
CA ALA A 506 -17.71 -24.17 5.39
C ALA A 506 -16.69 -25.13 6.02
N ALA A 507 -17.06 -25.79 7.13
CA ALA A 507 -16.22 -26.81 7.75
C ALA A 507 -16.08 -28.08 6.89
N GLY A 508 -17.13 -28.46 6.14
CA GLY A 508 -17.09 -29.64 5.26
C GLY A 508 -16.12 -29.50 4.08
N ILE A 509 -16.03 -28.34 3.48
CA ILE A 509 -15.12 -28.10 2.34
C ILE A 509 -13.66 -27.94 2.81
N ALA A 510 -13.43 -27.29 3.95
CA ALA A 510 -12.10 -27.17 4.52
C ALA A 510 -11.54 -28.54 4.98
N ILE A 511 -12.37 -29.41 5.54
CA ILE A 511 -11.97 -30.75 5.96
C ILE A 511 -11.70 -31.68 4.76
N ALA A 512 -12.44 -31.55 3.66
CA ALA A 512 -12.21 -32.36 2.46
C ALA A 512 -10.90 -31.97 1.73
N THR A 513 -10.59 -30.68 1.62
CA THR A 513 -9.33 -30.21 1.02
C THR A 513 -8.13 -30.50 1.92
N PHE A 514 -8.27 -30.42 3.24
CA PHE A 514 -7.22 -30.76 4.20
C PHE A 514 -6.93 -32.28 4.20
N SER A 515 -7.96 -33.13 4.05
CA SER A 515 -7.80 -34.60 4.03
C SER A 515 -7.07 -35.08 2.77
N VAL A 516 -7.33 -34.51 1.60
CA VAL A 516 -6.65 -34.88 0.35
C VAL A 516 -5.20 -34.40 0.35
N GLY A 517 -4.96 -33.18 0.81
CA GLY A 517 -3.59 -32.63 0.96
C GLY A 517 -2.76 -33.42 1.97
N ALA A 518 -3.33 -33.79 3.10
CA ALA A 518 -2.67 -34.60 4.13
C ALA A 518 -2.40 -36.05 3.65
N LEU A 519 -3.28 -36.64 2.89
CA LEU A 519 -3.06 -37.98 2.32
C LEU A 519 -1.95 -38.00 1.27
N ILE A 520 -1.86 -36.97 0.43
CA ILE A 520 -0.78 -36.83 -0.54
C ILE A 520 0.57 -36.57 0.19
N ALA A 521 0.59 -35.71 1.21
CA ALA A 521 1.78 -35.46 2.01
C ALA A 521 2.26 -36.73 2.75
N VAL A 522 1.36 -37.52 3.32
CA VAL A 522 1.70 -38.80 3.96
C VAL A 522 2.21 -39.81 2.95
N ALA A 523 1.60 -39.91 1.76
CA ALA A 523 2.08 -40.81 0.71
C ALA A 523 3.48 -40.43 0.20
N VAL A 524 3.76 -39.15 -0.02
CA VAL A 524 5.07 -38.68 -0.42
C VAL A 524 6.11 -38.87 0.69
N THR A 525 5.75 -38.64 1.94
CA THR A 525 6.63 -38.86 3.09
C THR A 525 6.96 -40.33 3.24
N LEU A 526 5.98 -41.25 3.10
CA LEU A 526 6.20 -42.70 3.12
C LEU A 526 7.12 -43.16 1.99
N LEU A 527 6.93 -42.63 0.78
CA LEU A 527 7.81 -42.97 -0.36
C LEU A 527 9.25 -42.48 -0.12
N VAL A 528 9.44 -41.29 0.43
CA VAL A 528 10.78 -40.77 0.79
C VAL A 528 11.41 -41.58 1.90
N VAL A 529 10.65 -41.94 2.95
CA VAL A 529 11.14 -42.80 4.05
C VAL A 529 11.51 -44.19 3.55
N LEU A 530 10.71 -44.81 2.70
CA LEU A 530 11.01 -46.09 2.08
C LEU A 530 12.26 -46.04 1.18
N ALA A 531 12.44 -44.94 0.44
CA ALA A 531 13.64 -44.72 -0.38
C ALA A 531 14.90 -44.55 0.48
N VAL A 532 14.81 -43.83 1.61
CA VAL A 532 15.89 -43.65 2.56
C VAL A 532 16.22 -44.93 3.31
N LEU A 533 15.22 -45.71 3.71
CA LEU A 533 15.42 -47.01 4.36
C LEU A 533 16.05 -48.04 3.40
N ARG A 534 15.67 -48.06 2.11
CA ARG A 534 16.32 -48.90 1.10
C ARG A 534 17.78 -48.51 0.86
N ARG A 535 18.16 -47.23 0.99
CA ARG A 535 19.57 -46.78 0.90
C ARG A 535 20.40 -47.07 2.16
N ARG A 536 19.79 -47.24 3.34
CA ARG A 536 20.47 -47.56 4.61
C ARG A 536 20.70 -49.04 4.87
N GLY A 537 20.18 -49.91 4.00
CA GLY A 537 20.40 -51.38 4.11
C GLY A 537 21.77 -51.88 3.67
N THR A 538 22.71 -51.04 3.25
CA THR A 538 24.06 -51.46 2.88
C THR A 538 25.07 -50.46 3.47
N GLY A 539 25.50 -50.66 4.72
CA GLY A 539 26.62 -49.88 5.27
C GLY A 539 26.65 -49.91 6.80
N SER A 540 27.63 -50.56 7.31
CA SER A 540 28.03 -50.86 8.68
C SER A 540 28.22 -49.65 9.60
N ALA A 541 28.06 -49.89 10.87
CA ALA A 541 28.15 -49.08 12.07
C ALA A 541 29.43 -48.22 12.21
N HIS A 542 29.28 -47.00 12.73
CA HIS A 542 30.11 -46.44 13.79
C HIS A 542 29.37 -45.37 14.58
N SER A 543 29.53 -45.47 15.89
CA SER A 543 28.94 -44.63 16.93
C SER A 543 29.65 -43.29 17.10
N SER A 544 28.92 -42.21 17.40
CA SER A 544 29.31 -41.29 18.48
C SER A 544 28.16 -40.33 18.79
N GLN A 545 27.86 -40.20 20.08
CA GLN A 545 26.92 -39.27 20.72
C GLN A 545 27.39 -37.84 20.59
N VAL A 546 26.47 -36.91 20.34
CA VAL A 546 26.47 -35.56 20.97
C VAL A 546 25.02 -35.04 20.99
N SER A 547 24.70 -34.48 22.13
CA SER A 547 23.45 -33.99 22.66
C SER A 547 22.81 -32.82 21.89
N GLY A 548 21.51 -32.86 21.85
CA GLY A 548 20.41 -31.94 21.91
C GLY A 548 20.53 -30.46 21.67
N LYS A 549 19.54 -29.94 20.90
CA LYS A 549 18.64 -28.85 21.33
C LYS A 549 17.72 -28.45 20.18
N TYR A 550 16.43 -28.45 20.48
CA TYR A 550 15.32 -27.70 19.91
C TYR A 550 15.38 -27.28 18.43
N ALA A 551 14.67 -28.00 17.58
CA ALA A 551 14.22 -27.53 16.28
C ALA A 551 12.72 -27.18 16.39
N ALA A 552 12.39 -25.90 16.39
CA ALA A 552 11.05 -25.43 16.13
C ALA A 552 10.72 -25.70 14.66
N ARG A 553 9.62 -26.38 14.40
CA ARG A 553 9.07 -26.55 13.05
C ARG A 553 8.51 -25.22 12.58
N GLY A 554 9.17 -24.62 11.58
CA GLY A 554 8.58 -23.57 10.76
C GLY A 554 7.91 -24.21 9.55
N GLU A 555 6.62 -24.05 9.41
CA GLU A 555 5.93 -24.27 8.14
C GLU A 555 6.44 -23.29 7.09
N PRO A 556 6.63 -23.71 5.83
CA PRO A 556 6.98 -22.75 4.77
C PRO A 556 5.73 -21.94 4.42
N GLN A 557 5.69 -20.70 4.89
CA GLN A 557 4.75 -19.71 4.38
C GLN A 557 5.09 -19.46 2.91
N ARG A 558 4.17 -19.81 2.01
CA ARG A 558 4.12 -19.28 0.66
C ARG A 558 3.65 -17.83 0.78
N GLU A 559 4.60 -16.95 0.97
CA GLU A 559 4.35 -15.52 0.92
C GLU A 559 5.22 -14.87 -0.15
N ASP A 560 4.57 -14.06 -0.95
CA ASP A 560 5.08 -12.97 -1.74
C ASP A 560 5.90 -13.31 -3.00
N LEU A 561 5.19 -13.46 -4.07
CA LEU A 561 5.49 -12.76 -5.34
C LEU A 561 4.17 -12.48 -6.06
#